data_7604f24a6d1b61c37c123f023368ae53
#
_entry.id   7604f24a6d1b61c37c123f023368ae53
#
_cell.length_a   1.000
_cell.length_b   1.000
_cell.length_c   1.000
_cell.angle_alpha   90.00
_cell.angle_beta   90.00
_cell.angle_gamma   90.00
#
_symmetry.space_group_name_H-M   'P 1'
#
loop_
_entity.id
_entity.type
_entity.pdbx_description
1 polymer ?
#
loop_
_entity_poly.entity_id
_entity_poly.type
_entity_poly.pdbx_seq_one_letter_code
_entity_poly.pdbx_strand_id
1 'polypeptide(L)'
;MNNETTITEKVTELFAITRELEALYPGRKFTIDGHLVGSIGEVLVADKFNLTLLPNSTKTHDAVDNEGKYYQIKATQTDRIALSSEPDFLIVVKLHSDGTWDVVYNGPGEIIWDNSGKMQKNGQRPISLSKIKKLMGW
;
A
#
# COMPACT_ATOMS: atom_id res chain seq x y z
N MET A 1 -16.69 4.21 18.75
CA MET A 1 -15.98 3.11 18.10
C MET A 1 -14.81 3.63 17.30
N ASN A 2 -13.68 3.01 17.43
CA ASN A 2 -12.46 3.39 16.73
C ASN A 2 -12.47 2.84 15.30
N ASN A 3 -12.31 3.70 14.29
CA ASN A 3 -12.29 3.28 12.88
C ASN A 3 -11.16 2.30 12.59
N GLU A 4 -10.02 2.46 13.25
CA GLU A 4 -8.87 1.56 13.09
C GLU A 4 -9.24 0.11 13.40
N THR A 5 -9.90 -0.12 14.53
CA THR A 5 -10.36 -1.46 14.92
C THR A 5 -11.35 -2.01 13.89
N THR A 6 -12.30 -1.18 13.48
CA THR A 6 -13.32 -1.58 12.51
C THR A 6 -12.72 -1.95 11.15
N ILE A 7 -11.83 -1.12 10.62
CA ILE A 7 -11.23 -1.40 9.30
C ILE A 7 -10.32 -2.63 9.35
N THR A 8 -9.54 -2.80 10.42
CA THR A 8 -8.68 -3.97 10.59
C THR A 8 -9.51 -5.25 10.65
N GLU A 9 -10.61 -5.24 11.40
CA GLU A 9 -11.52 -6.38 11.48
C GLU A 9 -12.12 -6.73 10.13
N LYS A 10 -12.58 -5.74 9.37
CA LYS A 10 -13.19 -5.98 8.06
C LYS A 10 -12.18 -6.50 7.05
N VAL A 11 -10.97 -6.00 7.07
CA VAL A 11 -9.90 -6.51 6.19
C VAL A 11 -9.56 -7.95 6.54
N THR A 12 -9.47 -8.29 7.83
CA THR A 12 -9.23 -9.65 8.29
C THR A 12 -10.35 -10.60 7.83
N GLU A 13 -11.62 -10.16 7.96
CA GLU A 13 -12.77 -10.93 7.48
C GLU A 13 -12.70 -11.17 5.98
N LEU A 14 -12.34 -10.14 5.22
CA LEU A 14 -12.23 -10.24 3.76
C LEU A 14 -11.22 -11.30 3.34
N PHE A 15 -10.03 -11.30 3.94
CA PHE A 15 -9.02 -12.31 3.66
C PHE A 15 -9.47 -13.71 4.09
N ALA A 16 -10.17 -13.83 5.22
CA ALA A 16 -10.72 -15.11 5.66
C ALA A 16 -11.73 -15.68 4.66
N ILE A 17 -12.59 -14.81 4.11
CA ILE A 17 -13.58 -15.23 3.11
C ILE A 17 -12.89 -15.74 1.84
N THR A 18 -11.82 -15.10 1.39
CA THR A 18 -11.11 -15.58 0.20
C THR A 18 -10.52 -16.97 0.42
N ARG A 19 -9.99 -17.25 1.63
CA ARG A 19 -9.49 -18.59 1.96
C ARG A 19 -10.60 -19.63 2.01
N GLU A 20 -11.77 -19.26 2.54
CA GLU A 20 -12.94 -20.14 2.55
C GLU A 20 -13.39 -20.49 1.14
N LEU A 21 -13.42 -19.50 0.24
CA LEU A 21 -13.76 -19.72 -1.17
C LEU A 21 -12.75 -20.66 -1.84
N GLU A 22 -11.46 -20.48 -1.56
CA GLU A 22 -10.41 -21.34 -2.11
C GLU A 22 -10.52 -22.77 -1.59
N ALA A 23 -10.95 -22.96 -0.34
CA ALA A 23 -11.20 -24.27 0.21
C ALA A 23 -12.39 -24.97 -0.43
N LEU A 24 -13.45 -24.20 -0.76
CA LEU A 24 -14.64 -24.73 -1.42
C LEU A 24 -14.38 -25.11 -2.88
N TYR A 25 -13.45 -24.42 -3.53
CA TYR A 25 -13.10 -24.66 -4.93
C TYR A 25 -11.60 -24.84 -5.08
N PRO A 26 -11.08 -26.01 -4.69
CA PRO A 26 -9.62 -26.26 -4.76
C PRO A 26 -9.06 -26.02 -6.17
N GLY A 27 -7.92 -25.35 -6.23
CA GLY A 27 -7.28 -25.01 -7.48
C GLY A 27 -7.70 -23.65 -8.06
N ARG A 28 -8.74 -23.04 -7.53
CA ARG A 28 -9.13 -21.67 -7.90
C ARG A 28 -8.49 -20.68 -6.93
N LYS A 29 -8.07 -19.53 -7.47
CA LYS A 29 -7.50 -18.44 -6.66
C LYS A 29 -8.54 -17.33 -6.52
N PHE A 30 -8.66 -16.81 -5.31
CA PHE A 30 -9.53 -15.67 -5.00
C PHE A 30 -8.63 -14.55 -4.46
N THR A 31 -7.66 -14.14 -5.29
CA THR A 31 -6.64 -13.18 -4.90
C THR A 31 -7.21 -11.77 -4.79
N ILE A 32 -6.91 -11.10 -3.67
CA ILE A 32 -7.22 -9.69 -3.50
C ILE A 32 -6.12 -8.93 -4.23
N ASP A 33 -6.46 -8.23 -5.30
CA ASP A 33 -5.48 -7.52 -6.13
C ASP A 33 -6.07 -6.24 -6.72
N GLY A 34 -5.29 -5.55 -7.55
CA GLY A 34 -5.74 -4.38 -8.30
C GLY A 34 -6.24 -3.24 -7.41
N HIS A 35 -7.40 -2.68 -7.78
CA HIS A 35 -8.00 -1.57 -7.04
C HIS A 35 -8.30 -1.91 -5.59
N LEU A 36 -8.68 -3.14 -5.31
CA LEU A 36 -9.03 -3.55 -3.96
C LEU A 36 -7.82 -3.47 -3.02
N VAL A 37 -6.66 -3.94 -3.46
CA VAL A 37 -5.42 -3.84 -2.68
C VAL A 37 -5.07 -2.38 -2.42
N GLY A 38 -5.15 -1.54 -3.45
CA GLY A 38 -4.87 -0.11 -3.31
C GLY A 38 -5.79 0.56 -2.30
N SER A 39 -7.09 0.33 -2.42
CA SER A 39 -8.07 0.92 -1.50
C SER A 39 -7.88 0.44 -0.06
N ILE A 40 -7.61 -0.85 0.14
CA ILE A 40 -7.32 -1.39 1.47
C ILE A 40 -6.11 -0.69 2.08
N GLY A 41 -5.02 -0.56 1.31
CA GLY A 41 -3.81 0.11 1.78
C GLY A 41 -4.07 1.55 2.17
N GLU A 42 -4.81 2.28 1.34
CA GLU A 42 -5.13 3.70 1.61
C GLU A 42 -5.92 3.87 2.91
N VAL A 43 -6.96 3.07 3.12
CA VAL A 43 -7.77 3.23 4.33
C VAL A 43 -7.04 2.77 5.59
N LEU A 44 -6.26 1.70 5.51
CA LEU A 44 -5.46 1.24 6.65
C LEU A 44 -4.43 2.30 7.07
N VAL A 45 -3.72 2.87 6.11
CA VAL A 45 -2.70 3.89 6.35
C VAL A 45 -3.33 5.19 6.86
N ALA A 46 -4.44 5.62 6.24
CA ALA A 46 -5.12 6.84 6.67
C ALA A 46 -5.58 6.76 8.11
N ASP A 47 -6.15 5.62 8.52
CA ASP A 47 -6.56 5.42 9.90
C ASP A 47 -5.38 5.40 10.87
N LYS A 48 -4.32 4.66 10.51
CA LYS A 48 -3.15 4.51 11.40
C LYS A 48 -2.41 5.83 11.61
N PHE A 49 -2.23 6.61 10.55
CA PHE A 49 -1.42 7.83 10.59
C PHE A 49 -2.24 9.11 10.63
N ASN A 50 -3.56 8.99 10.80
CA ASN A 50 -4.46 10.12 10.88
C ASN A 50 -4.36 11.04 9.67
N LEU A 51 -4.42 10.46 8.48
CA LEU A 51 -4.41 11.19 7.22
C LEU A 51 -5.82 11.34 6.68
N THR A 52 -6.02 12.41 5.90
CA THR A 52 -7.28 12.63 5.18
C THR A 52 -7.07 12.16 3.74
N LEU A 53 -7.90 11.21 3.30
CA LEU A 53 -7.82 10.72 1.93
C LEU A 53 -8.30 11.78 0.95
N LEU A 54 -7.57 11.91 -0.16
CA LEU A 54 -7.91 12.83 -1.24
C LEU A 54 -8.87 12.14 -2.23
N PRO A 55 -9.59 12.90 -3.08
CA PRO A 55 -10.43 12.29 -4.11
C PRO A 55 -9.63 11.36 -5.02
N ASN A 56 -10.25 10.27 -5.46
CA ASN A 56 -9.60 9.24 -6.30
C ASN A 56 -8.94 9.80 -7.57
N SER A 57 -9.44 10.91 -8.08
CA SER A 57 -8.91 11.54 -9.29
C SER A 57 -7.68 12.41 -9.03
N THR A 58 -7.24 12.54 -7.78
CA THR A 58 -6.09 13.37 -7.44
C THR A 58 -4.81 12.74 -7.97
N LYS A 59 -4.01 13.56 -8.68
CA LYS A 59 -2.78 13.10 -9.30
C LYS A 59 -1.67 12.98 -8.27
N THR A 60 -0.88 11.93 -8.35
CA THR A 60 0.32 11.64 -7.55
C THR A 60 0.04 11.28 -6.10
N HIS A 61 -0.76 12.06 -5.37
CA HIS A 61 -0.95 11.88 -3.93
C HIS A 61 -2.32 11.34 -3.58
N ASP A 62 -2.36 10.54 -2.51
CA ASP A 62 -3.56 9.84 -2.05
C ASP A 62 -4.13 10.46 -0.77
N ALA A 63 -3.31 11.15 0.00
CA ALA A 63 -3.71 11.65 1.31
C ALA A 63 -2.91 12.89 1.72
N VAL A 64 -3.42 13.59 2.73
CA VAL A 64 -2.78 14.77 3.30
C VAL A 64 -2.88 14.70 4.83
N ASP A 65 -1.83 15.14 5.53
CA ASP A 65 -1.85 15.19 6.98
C ASP A 65 -2.33 16.55 7.51
N ASN A 66 -2.36 16.70 8.85
CA ASN A 66 -2.82 17.92 9.48
C ASN A 66 -1.90 19.12 9.28
N GLU A 67 -0.66 18.88 8.85
CA GLU A 67 0.31 19.94 8.57
C GLU A 67 0.36 20.32 7.09
N GLY A 68 -0.50 19.72 6.27
CA GLY A 68 -0.55 19.99 4.84
C GLY A 68 0.49 19.22 4.02
N LYS A 69 1.09 18.18 4.58
CA LYS A 69 2.02 17.33 3.83
C LYS A 69 1.25 16.30 3.02
N TYR A 70 1.64 16.13 1.76
CA TYR A 70 0.99 15.19 0.83
C TYR A 70 1.73 13.87 0.77
N TYR A 71 0.96 12.79 0.77
CA TYR A 71 1.47 11.42 0.79
C TYR A 71 0.93 10.60 -0.36
N GLN A 72 1.80 9.81 -0.98
CA GLN A 72 1.38 8.70 -1.82
C GLN A 72 1.42 7.43 -0.97
N ILE A 73 0.42 6.57 -1.14
CA ILE A 73 0.31 5.32 -0.40
C ILE A 73 0.43 4.17 -1.39
N LYS A 74 1.38 3.27 -1.16
CA LYS A 74 1.56 2.07 -1.98
C LYS A 74 1.40 0.84 -1.10
N ALA A 75 0.49 -0.04 -1.50
CA ALA A 75 0.26 -1.32 -0.83
C ALA A 75 0.61 -2.45 -1.80
N THR A 76 1.26 -3.48 -1.29
CA THR A 76 1.61 -4.63 -2.11
C THR A 76 1.53 -5.92 -1.29
N GLN A 77 1.25 -7.01 -1.97
CA GLN A 77 1.31 -8.36 -1.41
C GLN A 77 2.60 -9.08 -1.85
N THR A 78 3.38 -8.43 -2.73
CA THR A 78 4.62 -8.99 -3.26
C THR A 78 5.84 -8.26 -2.68
N ASP A 79 7.01 -8.47 -3.23
CA ASP A 79 8.24 -7.78 -2.82
C ASP A 79 8.53 -6.56 -3.68
N ARG A 80 7.52 -5.96 -4.32
CA ARG A 80 7.73 -4.89 -5.30
C ARG A 80 6.62 -3.87 -5.28
N ILE A 81 7.01 -2.59 -5.48
CA ILE A 81 6.10 -1.50 -5.81
C ILE A 81 6.63 -0.79 -7.06
N ALA A 82 5.82 0.10 -7.61
CA ALA A 82 6.25 0.95 -8.74
C ALA A 82 5.68 2.35 -8.57
N LEU A 83 6.49 3.35 -8.94
CA LEU A 83 6.11 4.76 -8.85
C LEU A 83 6.05 5.38 -10.23
N SER A 84 4.99 6.16 -10.50
CA SER A 84 4.81 6.90 -11.76
C SER A 84 5.43 8.28 -11.71
N SER A 85 5.63 8.82 -10.51
CA SER A 85 6.18 10.16 -10.29
C SER A 85 6.79 10.23 -8.90
N GLU A 86 7.53 11.29 -8.63
CA GLU A 86 8.14 11.50 -7.32
C GLU A 86 7.10 12.10 -6.37
N PRO A 87 6.66 11.37 -5.33
CA PRO A 87 5.76 11.96 -4.35
C PRO A 87 6.52 12.81 -3.34
N ASP A 88 5.82 13.74 -2.69
CA ASP A 88 6.42 14.52 -1.60
C ASP A 88 6.81 13.60 -0.44
N PHE A 89 5.83 12.82 0.03
CA PHE A 89 6.03 11.79 1.04
C PHE A 89 5.42 10.49 0.54
N LEU A 90 5.96 9.38 1.01
CA LEU A 90 5.54 8.04 0.57
C LEU A 90 5.41 7.13 1.78
N ILE A 91 4.31 6.39 1.83
CA ILE A 91 4.13 5.29 2.78
C ILE A 91 3.94 4.01 1.98
N VAL A 92 4.76 3.01 2.27
CA VAL A 92 4.69 1.70 1.61
C VAL A 92 4.31 0.67 2.66
N VAL A 93 3.29 -0.13 2.37
CA VAL A 93 2.83 -1.19 3.26
C VAL A 93 2.80 -2.54 2.55
N LYS A 94 3.10 -3.58 3.30
CA LYS A 94 3.00 -4.97 2.85
C LYS A 94 1.77 -5.59 3.48
N LEU A 95 0.86 -6.11 2.64
CA LEU A 95 -0.31 -6.86 3.09
C LEU A 95 0.02 -8.35 3.05
N HIS A 96 -0.33 -9.06 4.12
CA HIS A 96 -0.12 -10.50 4.23
C HIS A 96 -1.40 -11.26 3.96
N SER A 97 -1.28 -12.55 3.63
CA SER A 97 -2.42 -13.39 3.24
C SER A 97 -3.43 -13.62 4.38
N ASP A 98 -3.06 -13.35 5.61
CA ASP A 98 -3.96 -13.48 6.77
C ASP A 98 -4.65 -12.16 7.11
N GLY A 99 -4.42 -11.10 6.32
CA GLY A 99 -5.00 -9.77 6.55
C GLY A 99 -4.17 -8.87 7.44
N THR A 100 -3.05 -9.37 7.99
CA THR A 100 -2.12 -8.51 8.72
C THR A 100 -1.29 -7.69 7.73
N TRP A 101 -0.65 -6.63 8.22
CA TRP A 101 0.13 -5.74 7.36
C TRP A 101 1.24 -5.04 8.15
N ASP A 102 2.29 -4.66 7.41
CA ASP A 102 3.45 -3.98 7.96
C ASP A 102 3.75 -2.71 7.20
N VAL A 103 4.20 -1.67 7.89
CA VAL A 103 4.73 -0.47 7.25
C VAL A 103 6.19 -0.74 6.89
N VAL A 104 6.47 -0.71 5.59
CA VAL A 104 7.83 -0.94 5.07
C VAL A 104 8.61 0.37 4.99
N TYR A 105 7.93 1.47 4.68
CA TYR A 105 8.55 2.77 4.54
C TYR A 105 7.56 3.88 4.89
N ASN A 106 8.05 4.92 5.54
CA ASN A 106 7.29 6.15 5.77
C ASN A 106 8.29 7.30 5.83
N GLY A 107 8.34 8.09 4.77
CA GLY A 107 9.30 9.18 4.69
C GLY A 107 9.26 9.92 3.36
N PRO A 108 10.30 10.73 3.08
CA PRO A 108 10.37 11.51 1.85
C PRO A 108 10.32 10.61 0.61
N GLY A 109 9.54 11.02 -0.39
CA GLY A 109 9.43 10.27 -1.64
C GLY A 109 10.68 10.29 -2.48
N GLU A 110 11.47 11.37 -2.38
CA GLU A 110 12.70 11.55 -3.15
C GLU A 110 13.66 10.37 -3.00
N ILE A 111 13.86 9.89 -1.76
CA ILE A 111 14.80 8.78 -1.48
C ILE A 111 14.41 7.53 -2.27
N ILE A 112 13.13 7.21 -2.29
CA ILE A 112 12.66 6.01 -2.97
C ILE A 112 12.65 6.22 -4.49
N TRP A 113 12.21 7.40 -4.93
CA TRP A 113 12.21 7.73 -6.36
C TRP A 113 13.61 7.64 -6.95
N ASP A 114 14.60 8.25 -6.29
CA ASP A 114 15.99 8.28 -6.77
C ASP A 114 16.64 6.89 -6.83
N ASN A 115 16.15 5.96 -6.00
CA ASN A 115 16.69 4.60 -5.93
C ASN A 115 15.83 3.58 -6.66
N SER A 116 14.77 4.03 -7.34
CA SER A 116 13.91 3.16 -8.15
C SER A 116 14.58 2.80 -9.46
N GLY A 117 14.13 1.71 -10.05
CA GLY A 117 14.65 1.23 -11.31
C GLY A 117 14.30 2.13 -12.49
N LYS A 118 14.70 1.70 -13.67
CA LYS A 118 14.48 2.43 -14.91
C LYS A 118 13.00 2.57 -15.24
N MET A 119 12.62 3.71 -15.79
CA MET A 119 11.25 3.94 -16.27
C MET A 119 10.88 2.88 -17.31
N GLN A 120 9.79 2.18 -17.05
CA GLN A 120 9.28 1.14 -17.94
C GLN A 120 8.30 1.72 -18.96
N LYS A 121 7.89 0.91 -19.94
CA LYS A 121 6.93 1.33 -20.98
C LYS A 121 5.61 1.81 -20.39
N ASN A 122 5.20 1.25 -19.24
CA ASN A 122 3.96 1.65 -18.56
C ASN A 122 4.08 2.96 -17.80
N GLY A 123 5.21 3.65 -17.89
CA GLY A 123 5.44 4.93 -17.21
C GLY A 123 5.79 4.81 -15.76
N GLN A 124 6.17 3.62 -15.28
CA GLN A 124 6.46 3.38 -13.88
C GLN A 124 7.91 2.93 -13.66
N ARG A 125 8.44 3.28 -12.50
CA ARG A 125 9.79 2.89 -12.05
C ARG A 125 9.64 1.92 -10.90
N PRO A 126 10.09 0.66 -11.03
CA PRO A 126 9.93 -0.33 -9.97
C PRO A 126 11.01 -0.24 -8.92
N ILE A 127 10.70 -0.69 -7.71
CA ILE A 127 11.67 -0.89 -6.64
C ILE A 127 11.19 -2.04 -5.76
N SER A 128 12.11 -2.90 -5.31
CA SER A 128 11.77 -4.01 -4.42
C SER A 128 11.69 -3.52 -2.97
N LEU A 129 10.88 -4.21 -2.16
CA LEU A 129 10.82 -3.92 -0.72
C LEU A 129 12.15 -4.25 -0.06
N SER A 130 12.85 -5.27 -0.54
CA SER A 130 14.19 -5.62 -0.04
C SER A 130 15.16 -4.47 -0.21
N LYS A 131 15.13 -3.79 -1.36
CA LYS A 131 15.99 -2.63 -1.61
C LYS A 131 15.63 -1.47 -0.69
N ILE A 132 14.33 -1.21 -0.49
CA ILE A 132 13.85 -0.16 0.42
C ILE A 132 14.39 -0.42 1.83
N LYS A 133 14.29 -1.66 2.32
CA LYS A 133 14.78 -2.02 3.64
C LYS A 133 16.28 -1.78 3.77
N LYS A 134 17.06 -2.12 2.74
CA LYS A 134 18.50 -1.85 2.73
C LYS A 134 18.81 -0.36 2.81
N LEU A 135 18.06 0.48 2.10
CA LEU A 135 18.22 1.93 2.14
C LEU A 135 17.95 2.47 3.55
N MET A 136 17.07 1.83 4.31
CA MET A 136 16.72 2.23 5.67
C MET A 136 17.66 1.62 6.72
N GLY A 137 18.63 0.78 6.31
CA GLY A 137 19.57 0.15 7.24
C GLY A 137 19.01 -1.09 7.92
N TRP A 138 18.02 -1.72 7.34
CA TRP A 138 17.36 -2.90 7.92
C TRP A 138 17.85 -4.21 7.31
#